data_2f1b2c9b42fd0a7dc76611ee30e8a0fa
#
_entry.id   2f1b2c9b42fd0a7dc76611ee30e8a0fa
#
_cell.length_a   1.000
_cell.length_b   1.000
_cell.length_c   1.000
_cell.angle_alpha   90.00
_cell.angle_beta   90.00
_cell.angle_gamma   90.00
#
_symmetry.space_group_name_H-M   'P 1'
#
loop_
_entity.id
_entity.type
_entity.pdbx_description
1 polymer ?
#
loop_
_entity_poly.entity_id
_entity_poly.type
_entity_poly.pdbx_seq_one_letter_code
_entity_poly.pdbx_strand_id
1 'polypeptide(L)'
;MSPKARPLPQLWSAHDPVLAYGSLGRGVPRIVHVHGLGARWQIFKPVMAGLQEHTQLAPDLRGHGLSGRAAGDYSVEAMAGDLIDLLEAHCPEPVVLSGHSLGGWVAMAAASRRPELIDGLVVIDSPLHSRRPDPSITRSYLADAPLALRAVSRSPEQLDPAVLEAYHDGEFAAPCPAEDLLVRFDGPVALLQADEARGGLMSAEDVQRARQAHPRLHHVAFDGVGHAVQVEDSTGLIEQLRGFLEILDEGRCSHAVGTVPAREPEAVGSRVQDAGSGAAASGAARDEDRIEQP
;
A
#
# COMPACT_ATOMS: atom_id res chain seq x y z
N MET A 1 26.58 -2.32 -19.28
CA MET A 1 25.53 -2.33 -18.23
C MET A 1 25.09 -0.90 -18.04
N SER A 2 23.84 -0.57 -18.35
CA SER A 2 23.27 0.75 -18.05
C SER A 2 23.33 1.00 -16.54
N PRO A 3 23.65 2.22 -16.08
CA PRO A 3 23.66 2.52 -14.66
C PRO A 3 22.24 2.26 -14.10
N LYS A 4 22.16 1.51 -13.00
CA LYS A 4 20.87 1.28 -12.32
C LYS A 4 20.26 2.63 -11.92
N ALA A 5 19.00 2.83 -12.25
CA ALA A 5 18.25 4.00 -11.81
C ALA A 5 18.30 4.11 -10.28
N ARG A 6 18.34 5.33 -9.76
CA ARG A 6 18.35 5.60 -8.31
C ARG A 6 17.06 6.32 -7.93
N PRO A 7 16.40 5.91 -6.85
CA PRO A 7 15.24 6.64 -6.33
C PRO A 7 15.61 8.08 -5.95
N LEU A 8 14.72 9.02 -6.23
CA LEU A 8 14.90 10.44 -5.97
C LEU A 8 13.92 10.91 -4.88
N PRO A 9 14.33 11.77 -3.95
CA PRO A 9 13.42 12.36 -2.96
C PRO A 9 12.49 13.39 -3.65
N GLN A 10 11.24 13.42 -3.23
CA GLN A 10 10.23 14.38 -3.62
C GLN A 10 9.43 14.85 -2.41
N LEU A 11 8.68 15.94 -2.55
CA LEU A 11 7.80 16.46 -1.52
C LEU A 11 6.38 16.56 -2.07
N TRP A 12 5.42 16.14 -1.27
CA TRP A 12 4.00 16.32 -1.55
C TRP A 12 3.44 17.44 -0.68
N SER A 13 3.42 18.65 -1.24
CA SER A 13 3.09 19.90 -0.52
C SER A 13 1.59 20.16 -0.37
N ALA A 14 0.73 19.44 -1.08
CA ALA A 14 -0.72 19.58 -0.96
C ALA A 14 -1.32 18.85 0.25
N HIS A 15 -0.50 18.07 0.98
CA HIS A 15 -0.90 17.31 2.15
C HIS A 15 -0.49 18.01 3.45
N ASP A 16 -1.26 17.82 4.53
CA ASP A 16 -0.95 18.31 5.86
C ASP A 16 -1.03 17.18 6.91
N PRO A 17 0.10 16.75 7.50
CA PRO A 17 1.45 17.31 7.29
C PRO A 17 2.03 16.96 5.90
N VAL A 18 2.88 17.81 5.38
CA VAL A 18 3.61 17.57 4.11
C VAL A 18 4.32 16.22 4.17
N LEU A 19 4.11 15.35 3.18
CA LEU A 19 4.82 14.10 3.07
C LEU A 19 6.01 14.21 2.11
N ALA A 20 7.14 13.64 2.51
CA ALA A 20 8.28 13.37 1.65
C ALA A 20 8.20 11.93 1.15
N TYR A 21 8.60 11.69 -0.08
CA TYR A 21 8.70 10.34 -0.60
C TYR A 21 9.87 10.17 -1.57
N GLY A 22 10.39 8.96 -1.67
CA GLY A 22 11.28 8.56 -2.74
C GLY A 22 10.49 8.00 -3.91
N SER A 23 10.94 8.29 -5.14
CA SER A 23 10.34 7.72 -6.34
C SER A 23 11.38 7.08 -7.24
N LEU A 24 10.97 6.04 -7.97
CA LEU A 24 11.74 5.40 -9.03
C LEU A 24 10.82 5.09 -10.21
N GLY A 25 11.30 5.36 -11.42
CA GLY A 25 10.52 5.19 -12.65
C GLY A 25 9.80 6.47 -13.09
N ARG A 26 9.08 6.40 -14.22
CA ARG A 26 8.39 7.53 -14.86
C ARG A 26 7.02 7.15 -15.39
N GLY A 27 6.37 6.20 -14.83
CA GLY A 27 5.04 5.75 -15.25
C GLY A 27 4.06 5.77 -14.10
N VAL A 28 2.98 5.03 -14.26
CA VAL A 28 2.03 4.75 -13.21
C VAL A 28 2.71 3.92 -12.12
N PRO A 29 2.65 4.34 -10.84
CA PRO A 29 3.21 3.56 -9.74
C PRO A 29 2.56 2.17 -9.65
N ARG A 30 3.40 1.15 -9.51
CA ARG A 30 2.96 -0.24 -9.35
C ARG A 30 3.13 -0.74 -7.93
N ILE A 31 4.12 -0.17 -7.21
CA ILE A 31 4.45 -0.58 -5.84
C ILE A 31 4.62 0.65 -4.98
N VAL A 32 4.10 0.60 -3.76
CA VAL A 32 4.34 1.60 -2.71
C VAL A 32 4.91 0.90 -1.48
N HIS A 33 6.11 1.33 -1.05
CA HIS A 33 6.83 0.77 0.08
C HIS A 33 6.66 1.64 1.32
N VAL A 34 6.22 1.06 2.44
CA VAL A 34 5.96 1.78 3.70
C VAL A 34 6.92 1.28 4.78
N HIS A 35 7.74 2.19 5.31
CA HIS A 35 8.78 1.85 6.29
C HIS A 35 8.24 1.67 7.72
N GLY A 36 9.06 1.07 8.60
CA GLY A 36 8.78 0.88 10.02
C GLY A 36 9.13 2.08 10.89
N LEU A 37 8.84 1.96 12.19
CA LEU A 37 9.14 2.96 13.21
C LEU A 37 10.62 3.36 13.20
N GLY A 38 10.90 4.66 13.23
CA GLY A 38 12.24 5.23 13.27
C GLY A 38 13.03 5.09 11.96
N ALA A 39 12.47 4.45 10.94
CA ALA A 39 13.06 4.35 9.61
C ALA A 39 12.60 5.50 8.71
N ARG A 40 12.91 5.42 7.44
CA ARG A 40 12.50 6.34 6.39
C ARG A 40 12.57 5.65 5.02
N TRP A 41 12.00 6.27 3.99
CA TRP A 41 11.87 5.69 2.65
C TRP A 41 13.19 5.10 2.09
N GLN A 42 14.35 5.65 2.46
CA GLN A 42 15.65 5.22 1.96
C GLN A 42 16.02 3.78 2.33
N ILE A 43 15.34 3.18 3.33
CA ILE A 43 15.56 1.78 3.72
C ILE A 43 15.20 0.83 2.57
N PHE A 44 14.29 1.25 1.69
CA PHE A 44 13.88 0.49 0.51
C PHE A 44 14.71 0.74 -0.75
N LYS A 45 15.72 1.63 -0.72
CA LYS A 45 16.54 1.91 -1.91
C LYS A 45 17.12 0.67 -2.60
N PRO A 46 17.67 -0.34 -1.87
CA PRO A 46 18.18 -1.56 -2.51
C PRO A 46 17.06 -2.34 -3.20
N VAL A 47 15.90 -2.45 -2.56
CA VAL A 47 14.73 -3.16 -3.08
C VAL A 47 14.19 -2.45 -4.32
N MET A 48 13.97 -1.14 -4.24
CA MET A 48 13.53 -0.33 -5.38
C MET A 48 14.50 -0.45 -6.57
N ALA A 49 15.81 -0.41 -6.33
CA ALA A 49 16.81 -0.57 -7.38
C ALA A 49 16.83 -1.99 -7.98
N GLY A 50 16.38 -3.00 -7.24
CA GLY A 50 16.23 -4.38 -7.71
C GLY A 50 14.98 -4.62 -8.54
N LEU A 51 13.95 -3.76 -8.40
CA LEU A 51 12.66 -3.81 -9.10
C LEU A 51 12.48 -2.59 -10.05
N GLN A 52 13.59 -2.14 -10.67
CA GLN A 52 13.60 -0.92 -11.49
C GLN A 52 12.75 -0.98 -12.76
N GLU A 53 12.25 -2.16 -13.12
CA GLU A 53 11.27 -2.39 -14.18
C GLU A 53 9.89 -1.81 -13.86
N HIS A 54 9.61 -1.60 -12.57
CA HIS A 54 8.36 -1.01 -12.08
C HIS A 54 8.55 0.42 -11.60
N THR A 55 7.55 1.27 -11.80
CA THR A 55 7.49 2.57 -11.14
C THR A 55 7.09 2.38 -9.68
N GLN A 56 7.82 3.01 -8.77
CA GLN A 56 7.69 2.77 -7.33
C GLN A 56 7.69 4.08 -6.56
N LEU A 57 6.95 4.12 -5.46
CA LEU A 57 6.96 5.18 -4.46
C LEU A 57 7.32 4.59 -3.08
N ALA A 58 7.90 5.43 -2.23
CA ALA A 58 8.16 5.10 -0.84
C ALA A 58 8.05 6.37 0.01
N PRO A 59 6.94 6.61 0.73
CA PRO A 59 6.80 7.77 1.60
C PRO A 59 7.61 7.62 2.88
N ASP A 60 8.03 8.76 3.44
CA ASP A 60 8.31 8.89 4.85
C ASP A 60 6.96 9.08 5.56
N LEU A 61 6.67 8.29 6.59
CA LEU A 61 5.47 8.46 7.42
C LEU A 61 5.52 9.81 8.15
N ARG A 62 4.34 10.35 8.55
CA ARG A 62 4.29 11.57 9.37
C ARG A 62 5.24 11.46 10.57
N GLY A 63 5.94 12.53 10.91
CA GLY A 63 6.93 12.56 11.98
C GLY A 63 8.24 11.84 11.69
N HIS A 64 8.43 11.29 10.50
CA HIS A 64 9.66 10.59 10.09
C HIS A 64 10.33 11.29 8.90
N GLY A 65 11.64 11.11 8.80
CA GLY A 65 12.44 11.53 7.65
C GLY A 65 12.32 13.01 7.36
N LEU A 66 11.87 13.32 6.15
CA LEU A 66 11.62 14.68 5.68
C LEU A 66 10.13 15.06 5.68
N SER A 67 9.25 14.14 6.10
CA SER A 67 7.84 14.43 6.27
C SER A 67 7.59 15.37 7.43
N GLY A 68 6.50 16.13 7.35
CA GLY A 68 6.08 17.06 8.37
C GLY A 68 5.71 16.37 9.68
N ARG A 69 5.72 17.16 10.74
CA ARG A 69 5.29 16.76 12.07
C ARG A 69 3.80 17.03 12.23
N ALA A 70 3.07 16.05 12.74
CA ALA A 70 1.67 16.24 13.08
C ALA A 70 1.55 16.86 14.47
N ALA A 71 0.56 17.72 14.68
CA ALA A 71 0.26 18.26 15.98
C ALA A 71 -0.54 17.22 16.80
N GLY A 72 0.14 16.14 17.23
CA GLY A 72 -0.38 15.24 18.26
C GLY A 72 -1.13 13.99 17.79
N ASP A 73 -1.21 13.65 16.52
CA ASP A 73 -1.82 12.39 16.06
C ASP A 73 -0.83 11.57 15.23
N TYR A 74 -0.24 10.56 15.87
CA TYR A 74 0.66 9.59 15.26
C TYR A 74 0.06 8.17 15.23
N SER A 75 -1.27 8.05 15.31
CA SER A 75 -1.96 6.76 15.23
C SER A 75 -1.77 6.07 13.88
N VAL A 76 -1.93 4.74 13.88
CA VAL A 76 -1.92 3.94 12.63
C VAL A 76 -3.00 4.43 11.67
N GLU A 77 -4.16 4.81 12.19
CA GLU A 77 -5.29 5.34 11.42
C GLU A 77 -4.93 6.64 10.71
N ALA A 78 -4.25 7.55 11.40
CA ALA A 78 -3.83 8.82 10.82
C ALA A 78 -2.75 8.61 9.74
N MET A 79 -1.77 7.72 10.01
CA MET A 79 -0.76 7.33 9.01
C MET A 79 -1.37 6.63 7.80
N ALA A 80 -2.38 5.78 8.01
CA ALA A 80 -3.13 5.14 6.92
C ALA A 80 -3.94 6.15 6.11
N GLY A 81 -4.48 7.18 6.76
CA GLY A 81 -5.11 8.32 6.08
C GLY A 81 -4.14 9.02 5.15
N ASP A 82 -2.95 9.40 5.63
CA ASP A 82 -1.90 10.00 4.81
C ASP A 82 -1.51 9.13 3.60
N LEU A 83 -1.41 7.82 3.84
CA LEU A 83 -1.07 6.87 2.77
C LEU A 83 -2.17 6.81 1.72
N ILE A 84 -3.44 6.76 2.12
CA ILE A 84 -4.59 6.77 1.21
C ILE A 84 -4.58 8.05 0.38
N ASP A 85 -4.41 9.21 1.00
CA ASP A 85 -4.36 10.49 0.30
C ASP A 85 -3.20 10.55 -0.72
N LEU A 86 -2.03 9.98 -0.37
CA LEU A 86 -0.90 9.86 -1.30
C LEU A 86 -1.24 8.93 -2.48
N LEU A 87 -1.92 7.82 -2.22
CA LEU A 87 -2.33 6.88 -3.28
C LEU A 87 -3.32 7.55 -4.23
N GLU A 88 -4.34 8.24 -3.72
CA GLU A 88 -5.33 8.95 -4.53
C GLU A 88 -4.71 10.05 -5.39
N ALA A 89 -3.69 10.74 -4.85
CA ALA A 89 -3.02 11.82 -5.56
C ALA A 89 -2.04 11.35 -6.65
N HIS A 90 -1.39 10.20 -6.46
CA HIS A 90 -0.24 9.78 -7.28
C HIS A 90 -0.41 8.44 -7.98
N CYS A 91 -1.40 7.62 -7.60
CA CYS A 91 -1.59 6.28 -8.12
C CYS A 91 -2.97 6.14 -8.77
N PRO A 92 -3.09 6.44 -10.08
CA PRO A 92 -4.37 6.37 -10.79
C PRO A 92 -4.88 4.93 -10.98
N GLU A 93 -4.04 3.93 -10.71
CA GLU A 93 -4.36 2.51 -10.74
C GLU A 93 -4.05 1.87 -9.39
N PRO A 94 -4.73 0.74 -9.04
CA PRO A 94 -4.41 0.02 -7.81
C PRO A 94 -2.96 -0.44 -7.75
N VAL A 95 -2.35 -0.34 -6.57
CA VAL A 95 -0.93 -0.64 -6.34
C VAL A 95 -0.74 -1.84 -5.42
N VAL A 96 0.45 -2.43 -5.46
CA VAL A 96 0.93 -3.32 -4.40
C VAL A 96 1.47 -2.48 -3.26
N LEU A 97 0.90 -2.62 -2.06
CA LEU A 97 1.47 -2.08 -0.83
C LEU A 97 2.46 -3.07 -0.22
N SER A 98 3.68 -2.61 0.04
CA SER A 98 4.72 -3.38 0.72
C SER A 98 5.10 -2.66 2.01
N GLY A 99 4.62 -3.15 3.15
CA GLY A 99 4.79 -2.49 4.45
C GLY A 99 5.65 -3.30 5.42
N HIS A 100 6.66 -2.65 6.01
CA HIS A 100 7.56 -3.25 7.00
C HIS A 100 7.21 -2.80 8.41
N SER A 101 7.09 -3.74 9.36
CA SER A 101 6.88 -3.42 10.79
C SER A 101 5.66 -2.51 10.99
N LEU A 102 5.80 -1.31 11.58
CA LEU A 102 4.74 -0.29 11.65
C LEU A 102 4.12 -0.01 10.28
N GLY A 103 4.94 0.05 9.22
CA GLY A 103 4.44 0.26 7.84
C GLY A 103 3.52 -0.86 7.36
N GLY A 104 3.67 -2.08 7.87
CA GLY A 104 2.74 -3.17 7.60
C GLY A 104 1.38 -2.94 8.24
N TRP A 105 1.32 -2.43 9.46
CA TRP A 105 0.07 -2.01 10.11
C TRP A 105 -0.62 -0.89 9.34
N VAL A 106 0.14 0.13 8.93
CA VAL A 106 -0.37 1.24 8.12
C VAL A 106 -0.92 0.75 6.78
N ALA A 107 -0.20 -0.17 6.12
CA ALA A 107 -0.63 -0.77 4.85
C ALA A 107 -1.90 -1.61 5.01
N MET A 108 -2.00 -2.45 6.07
CA MET A 108 -3.21 -3.23 6.37
C MET A 108 -4.41 -2.31 6.66
N ALA A 109 -4.21 -1.25 7.44
CA ALA A 109 -5.26 -0.28 7.75
C ALA A 109 -5.74 0.46 6.49
N ALA A 110 -4.83 0.87 5.61
CA ALA A 110 -5.16 1.49 4.33
C ALA A 110 -5.94 0.51 3.43
N ALA A 111 -5.48 -0.74 3.29
CA ALA A 111 -6.14 -1.77 2.49
C ALA A 111 -7.54 -2.10 3.01
N SER A 112 -7.74 -2.14 4.32
CA SER A 112 -9.06 -2.39 4.92
C SER A 112 -10.06 -1.25 4.72
N ARG A 113 -9.58 -0.01 4.55
CA ARG A 113 -10.41 1.20 4.37
C ARG A 113 -10.71 1.51 2.91
N ARG A 114 -9.74 1.26 2.02
CA ARG A 114 -9.81 1.58 0.60
C ARG A 114 -9.24 0.42 -0.24
N PRO A 115 -9.90 -0.76 -0.17
CA PRO A 115 -9.42 -1.96 -0.87
C PRO A 115 -9.31 -1.77 -2.38
N GLU A 116 -10.11 -0.88 -2.97
CA GLU A 116 -10.10 -0.59 -4.40
C GLU A 116 -8.82 0.11 -4.90
N LEU A 117 -8.04 0.70 -4.00
CA LEU A 117 -6.74 1.30 -4.32
C LEU A 117 -5.60 0.27 -4.30
N ILE A 118 -5.85 -0.95 -3.83
CA ILE A 118 -4.83 -1.94 -3.50
C ILE A 118 -5.03 -3.20 -4.34
N ASP A 119 -4.04 -3.52 -5.15
CA ASP A 119 -4.01 -4.72 -5.98
C ASP A 119 -3.48 -5.95 -5.21
N GLY A 120 -2.62 -5.73 -4.25
CA GLY A 120 -2.06 -6.76 -3.38
C GLY A 120 -1.33 -6.16 -2.18
N LEU A 121 -1.23 -6.93 -1.10
CA LEU A 121 -0.62 -6.51 0.16
C LEU A 121 0.55 -7.43 0.53
N VAL A 122 1.72 -6.84 0.77
CA VAL A 122 2.91 -7.55 1.26
C VAL A 122 3.28 -6.99 2.63
N VAL A 123 3.14 -7.80 3.67
CA VAL A 123 3.42 -7.46 5.06
C VAL A 123 4.75 -8.08 5.47
N ILE A 124 5.75 -7.22 5.74
CA ILE A 124 7.11 -7.63 6.03
C ILE A 124 7.35 -7.52 7.53
N ASP A 125 7.42 -8.64 8.19
CA ASP A 125 7.74 -8.82 9.61
C ASP A 125 7.05 -7.81 10.56
N SER A 126 5.73 -7.64 10.36
CA SER A 126 4.90 -6.84 11.25
C SER A 126 4.30 -7.74 12.32
N PRO A 127 4.37 -7.37 13.61
CA PRO A 127 3.66 -8.10 14.65
C PRO A 127 2.15 -7.94 14.42
N LEU A 128 1.39 -9.03 14.31
CA LEU A 128 -0.05 -8.96 14.01
C LEU A 128 -0.92 -8.79 15.26
N HIS A 129 -0.31 -8.94 16.45
CA HIS A 129 -0.96 -8.66 17.73
C HIS A 129 -0.44 -7.35 18.30
N SER A 130 -1.34 -6.49 18.71
CA SER A 130 -1.01 -5.29 19.46
C SER A 130 -0.54 -5.67 20.87
N ARG A 131 0.71 -6.08 21.00
CA ARG A 131 1.36 -6.07 22.30
C ARG A 131 1.77 -4.62 22.58
N ARG A 132 1.43 -4.11 23.77
CA ARG A 132 2.06 -2.87 24.21
C ARG A 132 3.56 -3.06 24.11
N PRO A 133 4.26 -2.22 23.34
CA PRO A 133 5.70 -2.36 23.21
C PRO A 133 6.34 -2.23 24.58
N ASP A 134 7.34 -3.09 24.85
CA ASP A 134 8.20 -2.88 26.00
C ASP A 134 9.08 -1.66 25.73
N PRO A 135 8.96 -0.58 26.53
CA PRO A 135 9.74 0.64 26.33
C PRO A 135 11.26 0.39 26.34
N SER A 136 11.72 -0.64 27.05
CA SER A 136 13.14 -1.00 27.10
C SER A 136 13.62 -1.58 25.77
N ILE A 137 12.82 -2.41 25.12
CA ILE A 137 13.12 -3.01 23.81
C ILE A 137 13.18 -1.90 22.75
N THR A 138 12.23 -0.97 22.74
CA THR A 138 12.21 0.11 21.77
C THR A 138 13.40 1.05 21.90
N ARG A 139 13.77 1.41 23.13
CA ARG A 139 14.97 2.24 23.37
C ARG A 139 16.25 1.53 22.96
N SER A 140 16.37 0.24 23.28
CA SER A 140 17.49 -0.59 22.85
C SER A 140 17.52 -0.72 21.33
N TYR A 141 16.39 -1.02 20.68
CA TYR A 141 16.31 -1.13 19.24
C TYR A 141 16.73 0.16 18.52
N LEU A 142 16.27 1.32 18.99
CA LEU A 142 16.65 2.61 18.42
C LEU A 142 18.10 3.01 18.75
N ALA A 143 18.62 2.64 19.94
CA ALA A 143 19.99 2.93 20.37
C ALA A 143 21.00 1.96 19.76
N ASP A 144 20.65 0.68 19.65
CA ASP A 144 21.53 -0.43 19.25
C ASP A 144 21.24 -0.94 17.83
N ALA A 145 20.38 -0.24 17.08
CA ALA A 145 20.06 -0.60 15.71
C ALA A 145 21.34 -0.91 14.92
N PRO A 146 21.39 -2.00 14.16
CA PRO A 146 22.55 -2.38 13.37
C PRO A 146 23.11 -1.19 12.59
N LEU A 147 24.41 -1.13 12.43
CA LEU A 147 25.10 0.01 11.77
C LEU A 147 24.48 0.35 10.40
N ALA A 148 23.95 -0.68 9.70
CA ALA A 148 23.23 -0.53 8.46
C ALA A 148 21.90 0.23 8.63
N LEU A 149 21.13 -0.04 9.68
CA LEU A 149 19.92 0.73 10.03
C LEU A 149 20.28 2.15 10.43
N ARG A 150 21.35 2.34 11.20
CA ARG A 150 21.87 3.68 11.55
C ARG A 150 22.35 4.45 10.32
N ALA A 151 22.90 3.77 9.31
CA ALA A 151 23.34 4.40 8.07
C ALA A 151 22.15 4.87 7.21
N VAL A 152 21.00 4.21 7.31
CA VAL A 152 19.77 4.53 6.59
C VAL A 152 18.87 5.47 7.39
N SER A 153 18.84 5.33 8.72
CA SER A 153 18.12 6.20 9.67
C SER A 153 18.99 7.30 10.26
N ARG A 154 19.98 7.80 9.49
CA ARG A 154 20.89 8.85 9.93
C ARG A 154 20.16 10.14 10.25
N SER A 155 19.61 10.21 11.40
CA SER A 155 19.47 11.36 12.30
C SER A 155 18.32 11.09 13.26
N PRO A 156 18.58 10.96 14.56
CA PRO A 156 17.54 11.16 15.58
C PRO A 156 16.81 12.52 15.39
N GLU A 157 17.44 13.46 14.70
CA GLU A 157 16.88 14.76 14.28
C GLU A 157 15.74 14.65 13.26
N GLN A 158 15.61 13.51 12.57
CA GLN A 158 14.58 13.25 11.54
C GLN A 158 13.42 12.38 12.06
N LEU A 159 13.37 12.07 13.34
CA LEU A 159 12.23 11.45 14.00
C LEU A 159 11.66 12.45 15.00
N ASP A 160 10.38 12.75 14.91
CA ASP A 160 9.69 13.53 15.92
C ASP A 160 9.67 12.76 17.24
N PRO A 161 10.18 13.30 18.37
CA PRO A 161 10.11 12.63 19.66
C PRO A 161 8.70 12.23 20.07
N ALA A 162 7.69 12.99 19.69
CA ALA A 162 6.29 12.68 19.96
C ALA A 162 5.81 11.37 19.31
N VAL A 163 6.43 10.92 18.22
CA VAL A 163 6.19 9.59 17.63
C VAL A 163 6.55 8.49 18.61
N LEU A 164 7.65 8.63 19.34
CA LEU A 164 8.08 7.65 20.35
C LEU A 164 7.19 7.68 21.58
N GLU A 165 6.73 8.88 21.97
CA GLU A 165 5.77 9.04 23.07
C GLU A 165 4.46 8.34 22.72
N ALA A 166 3.88 8.61 21.55
CA ALA A 166 2.69 7.96 21.04
C ALA A 166 2.82 6.43 20.98
N TYR A 167 4.00 5.93 20.56
CA TYR A 167 4.28 4.50 20.57
C TYR A 167 4.28 3.91 21.97
N HIS A 168 4.92 4.57 22.95
CA HIS A 168 4.96 4.12 24.35
C HIS A 168 3.60 4.18 25.03
N ASP A 169 2.78 5.17 24.68
CA ASP A 169 1.43 5.33 25.22
C ASP A 169 0.42 4.34 24.61
N GLY A 170 0.85 3.60 23.58
CA GLY A 170 0.05 2.57 22.90
C GLY A 170 -0.88 3.13 21.82
N GLU A 171 -0.67 4.38 21.37
CA GLU A 171 -1.44 5.00 20.29
C GLU A 171 -1.24 4.30 18.94
N PHE A 172 -0.14 3.53 18.77
CA PHE A 172 0.06 2.64 17.63
C PHE A 172 -0.68 1.32 17.76
N ALA A 173 -1.31 1.04 18.90
CA ALA A 173 -2.20 -0.09 18.95
C ALA A 173 -3.32 0.15 17.94
N ALA A 174 -3.37 -0.64 16.88
CA ALA A 174 -4.51 -0.61 15.99
C ALA A 174 -5.78 -0.85 16.81
N PRO A 175 -6.91 -0.22 16.47
CA PRO A 175 -8.17 -0.35 17.21
C PRO A 175 -8.70 -1.78 17.20
N CYS A 176 -8.15 -2.64 16.36
CA CYS A 176 -8.50 -4.04 16.22
C CYS A 176 -7.25 -4.89 15.91
N PRO A 177 -7.29 -6.21 16.17
CA PRO A 177 -6.25 -7.13 15.72
C PRO A 177 -6.01 -7.04 14.21
N ALA A 178 -4.78 -7.33 13.76
CA ALA A 178 -4.43 -7.25 12.34
C ALA A 178 -5.26 -8.22 11.48
N GLU A 179 -5.64 -9.37 12.02
CA GLU A 179 -6.50 -10.31 11.34
C GLU A 179 -7.86 -9.71 10.97
N ASP A 180 -8.42 -8.81 11.79
CA ASP A 180 -9.68 -8.11 11.49
C ASP A 180 -9.52 -7.10 10.34
N LEU A 181 -8.32 -6.52 10.18
CA LEU A 181 -7.99 -5.68 9.03
C LEU A 181 -7.85 -6.52 7.75
N LEU A 182 -7.20 -7.69 7.85
CA LEU A 182 -7.02 -8.61 6.73
C LEU A 182 -8.34 -9.18 6.23
N VAL A 183 -9.32 -9.46 7.10
CA VAL A 183 -10.66 -9.93 6.70
C VAL A 183 -11.38 -8.93 5.77
N ARG A 184 -11.09 -7.63 5.90
CA ARG A 184 -11.73 -6.57 5.10
C ARG A 184 -11.08 -6.35 3.74
N PHE A 185 -9.97 -7.04 3.46
CA PHE A 185 -9.26 -6.96 2.21
C PHE A 185 -9.31 -8.30 1.48
N ASP A 186 -10.07 -8.39 0.39
CA ASP A 186 -10.25 -9.62 -0.38
C ASP A 186 -9.13 -9.90 -1.38
N GLY A 187 -8.20 -8.97 -1.57
CA GLY A 187 -7.07 -9.10 -2.49
C GLY A 187 -6.00 -10.09 -2.00
N PRO A 188 -5.04 -10.44 -2.85
CA PRO A 188 -3.90 -11.28 -2.48
C PRO A 188 -3.05 -10.66 -1.37
N VAL A 189 -2.64 -11.47 -0.40
CA VAL A 189 -1.79 -11.07 0.72
C VAL A 189 -0.58 -11.98 0.81
N ALA A 190 0.62 -11.40 0.99
CA ALA A 190 1.83 -12.10 1.35
C ALA A 190 2.32 -11.66 2.74
N LEU A 191 2.58 -12.61 3.62
CA LEU A 191 3.28 -12.40 4.88
C LEU A 191 4.72 -12.89 4.74
N LEU A 192 5.67 -11.98 4.97
CA LEU A 192 7.10 -12.26 4.94
C LEU A 192 7.61 -12.16 6.37
N GLN A 193 7.84 -13.33 6.99
CA GLN A 193 8.22 -13.48 8.38
C GLN A 193 9.74 -13.54 8.52
N ALA A 194 10.32 -12.68 9.37
CA ALA A 194 11.72 -12.80 9.78
C ALA A 194 11.90 -13.89 10.83
N ASP A 195 13.14 -14.30 11.06
CA ASP A 195 13.48 -15.30 12.06
C ASP A 195 13.35 -14.73 13.48
N GLU A 196 12.42 -15.29 14.26
CA GLU A 196 12.19 -14.87 15.66
C GLU A 196 13.47 -15.02 16.51
N ALA A 197 14.33 -16.02 16.24
CA ALA A 197 15.61 -16.18 16.93
C ALA A 197 16.62 -15.06 16.60
N ARG A 198 16.38 -14.31 15.52
CA ARG A 198 17.17 -13.17 15.06
C ARG A 198 16.49 -11.82 15.35
N GLY A 199 15.42 -11.83 16.14
CA GLY A 199 14.67 -10.64 16.52
C GLY A 199 13.52 -10.29 15.58
N GLY A 200 13.03 -11.24 14.78
CA GLY A 200 11.78 -11.13 14.04
C GLY A 200 10.60 -10.86 14.98
N LEU A 201 9.66 -10.05 14.56
CA LEU A 201 8.50 -9.62 15.37
C LEU A 201 7.22 -10.38 15.06
N MET A 202 7.09 -10.94 13.86
CA MET A 202 5.93 -11.75 13.45
C MET A 202 6.13 -13.18 13.98
N SER A 203 5.25 -13.63 14.88
CA SER A 203 5.33 -14.96 15.47
C SER A 203 4.65 -16.02 14.59
N ALA A 204 4.95 -17.30 14.83
CA ALA A 204 4.25 -18.41 14.19
C ALA A 204 2.74 -18.38 14.49
N GLU A 205 2.33 -17.93 15.70
CA GLU A 205 0.92 -17.76 16.06
C GLU A 205 0.27 -16.66 15.22
N ASP A 206 0.97 -15.53 14.99
CA ASP A 206 0.49 -14.45 14.10
C ASP A 206 0.17 -14.99 12.71
N VAL A 207 1.09 -15.76 12.13
CA VAL A 207 0.91 -16.39 10.80
C VAL A 207 -0.29 -17.33 10.78
N GLN A 208 -0.45 -18.15 11.83
CA GLN A 208 -1.57 -19.09 11.91
C GLN A 208 -2.92 -18.37 11.96
N ARG A 209 -3.04 -17.30 12.76
CA ARG A 209 -4.26 -16.49 12.86
C ARG A 209 -4.56 -15.77 11.55
N ALA A 210 -3.55 -15.18 10.93
CA ALA A 210 -3.71 -14.51 9.64
C ALA A 210 -4.18 -15.47 8.54
N ARG A 211 -3.69 -16.70 8.50
CA ARG A 211 -4.15 -17.74 7.57
C ARG A 211 -5.62 -18.15 7.80
N GLN A 212 -6.08 -18.12 9.04
CA GLN A 212 -7.49 -18.39 9.36
C GLN A 212 -8.39 -17.23 8.89
N ALA A 213 -7.92 -16.00 9.05
CA ALA A 213 -8.65 -14.80 8.65
C ALA A 213 -8.65 -14.60 7.13
N HIS A 214 -7.55 -14.97 6.45
CA HIS A 214 -7.37 -14.73 5.02
C HIS A 214 -6.92 -16.00 4.28
N PRO A 215 -7.83 -16.83 3.73
CA PRO A 215 -7.52 -18.16 3.13
C PRO A 215 -6.57 -18.12 1.93
N ARG A 216 -6.48 -16.98 1.23
CA ARG A 216 -5.58 -16.78 0.06
C ARG A 216 -4.24 -16.17 0.42
N LEU A 217 -3.88 -16.20 1.72
CA LEU A 217 -2.63 -15.66 2.21
C LEU A 217 -1.45 -16.55 1.83
N HIS A 218 -0.45 -15.95 1.21
CA HIS A 218 0.86 -16.56 0.98
C HIS A 218 1.80 -16.23 2.15
N HIS A 219 2.59 -17.18 2.60
CA HIS A 219 3.54 -16.99 3.70
C HIS A 219 4.92 -17.52 3.33
N VAL A 220 5.92 -16.68 3.58
CA VAL A 220 7.35 -17.02 3.41
C VAL A 220 8.09 -16.70 4.70
N ALA A 221 8.89 -17.66 5.18
CA ALA A 221 9.82 -17.45 6.29
C ALA A 221 11.22 -17.13 5.73
N PHE A 222 11.89 -16.18 6.35
CA PHE A 222 13.26 -15.76 6.07
C PHE A 222 14.17 -16.30 7.18
N ASP A 223 14.57 -17.57 7.08
CA ASP A 223 15.41 -18.25 8.06
C ASP A 223 16.78 -17.56 8.21
N GLY A 224 17.19 -17.27 9.44
CA GLY A 224 18.45 -16.60 9.75
C GLY A 224 18.49 -15.11 9.44
N VAL A 225 17.37 -14.50 9.02
CA VAL A 225 17.24 -13.07 8.71
C VAL A 225 16.46 -12.38 9.83
N GLY A 226 17.00 -11.28 10.36
CA GLY A 226 16.36 -10.52 11.43
C GLY A 226 15.28 -9.57 10.93
N HIS A 227 14.73 -8.77 11.86
CA HIS A 227 13.59 -7.88 11.65
C HIS A 227 13.69 -6.96 10.41
N ALA A 228 14.89 -6.49 10.08
CA ALA A 228 15.10 -5.58 8.96
C ALA A 228 15.36 -6.33 7.64
N VAL A 229 14.42 -7.18 7.20
CA VAL A 229 14.53 -8.04 6.01
C VAL A 229 15.01 -7.28 4.77
N GLN A 230 14.48 -6.07 4.53
CA GLN A 230 14.86 -5.22 3.39
C GLN A 230 16.32 -4.74 3.41
N VAL A 231 17.01 -4.90 4.55
CA VAL A 231 18.43 -4.56 4.74
C VAL A 231 19.30 -5.81 4.81
N GLU A 232 18.85 -6.82 5.57
CA GLU A 232 19.63 -8.02 5.83
C GLU A 232 19.59 -9.00 4.65
N ASP A 233 18.44 -9.10 3.97
CA ASP A 233 18.27 -9.90 2.75
C ASP A 233 17.41 -9.18 1.71
N SER A 234 17.94 -8.08 1.18
CA SER A 234 17.25 -7.35 0.11
C SER A 234 17.05 -8.18 -1.16
N THR A 235 17.93 -9.15 -1.43
CA THR A 235 17.84 -10.02 -2.60
C THR A 235 16.65 -10.98 -2.49
N GLY A 236 16.54 -11.67 -1.36
CA GLY A 236 15.39 -12.55 -1.10
C GLY A 236 14.08 -11.77 -1.10
N LEU A 237 14.05 -10.57 -0.50
CA LEU A 237 12.86 -9.72 -0.54
C LEU A 237 12.47 -9.31 -1.98
N ILE A 238 13.45 -8.95 -2.84
CA ILE A 238 13.21 -8.62 -4.25
C ILE A 238 12.60 -9.81 -4.99
N GLU A 239 13.12 -11.01 -4.76
CA GLU A 239 12.61 -12.25 -5.36
C GLU A 239 11.15 -12.50 -4.96
N GLN A 240 10.82 -12.35 -3.67
CA GLN A 240 9.45 -12.53 -3.18
C GLN A 240 8.48 -11.48 -3.75
N LEU A 241 8.89 -10.21 -3.80
CA LEU A 241 8.08 -9.14 -4.39
C LEU A 241 7.86 -9.38 -5.90
N ARG A 242 8.88 -9.80 -6.64
CA ARG A 242 8.77 -10.11 -8.06
C ARG A 242 7.81 -11.26 -8.30
N GLY A 243 7.95 -12.38 -7.59
CA GLY A 243 7.04 -13.52 -7.69
C GLY A 243 5.60 -13.15 -7.33
N PHE A 244 5.40 -12.29 -6.34
CA PHE A 244 4.06 -11.80 -5.98
C PHE A 244 3.44 -10.95 -7.09
N LEU A 245 4.22 -10.07 -7.72
CA LEU A 245 3.77 -9.26 -8.86
C LEU A 245 3.40 -10.13 -10.07
N GLU A 246 4.19 -11.17 -10.37
CA GLU A 246 3.91 -12.13 -11.45
C GLU A 246 2.56 -12.84 -11.23
N ILE A 247 2.28 -13.30 -10.01
CA ILE A 247 0.99 -13.92 -9.65
C ILE A 247 -0.18 -12.96 -9.89
N LEU A 248 -0.03 -11.69 -9.52
CA LEU A 248 -1.07 -10.67 -9.73
C LEU A 248 -1.31 -10.40 -11.22
N ASP A 249 -0.26 -10.33 -12.01
CA ASP A 249 -0.35 -10.05 -13.44
C ASP A 249 -0.96 -11.24 -14.20
N GLU A 250 -0.65 -12.48 -13.84
CA GLU A 250 -1.30 -13.68 -14.36
C GLU A 250 -2.79 -13.72 -14.03
N GLY A 251 -3.17 -13.36 -12.80
CA GLY A 251 -4.56 -13.25 -12.36
C GLY A 251 -5.35 -12.21 -13.16
N ARG A 252 -4.77 -11.07 -13.46
CA ARG A 252 -5.37 -10.01 -14.29
C ARG A 252 -5.60 -10.48 -15.73
N CYS A 253 -4.62 -11.18 -16.32
CA CYS A 253 -4.75 -11.73 -17.67
C CYS A 253 -5.88 -12.76 -17.76
N SER A 254 -6.07 -13.60 -16.74
CA SER A 254 -7.13 -14.60 -16.69
C SER A 254 -8.53 -13.99 -16.63
N HIS A 255 -8.70 -12.87 -15.93
CA HIS A 255 -9.97 -12.15 -15.84
C HIS A 255 -10.29 -11.36 -17.13
N ALA A 256 -9.27 -10.83 -17.81
CA ALA A 256 -9.45 -10.10 -19.07
C ALA A 256 -9.90 -11.00 -20.23
N VAL A 257 -9.52 -12.27 -20.22
CA VAL A 257 -9.93 -13.26 -21.25
C VAL A 257 -11.37 -13.76 -21.02
N GLY A 258 -11.89 -13.66 -19.79
CA GLY A 258 -13.25 -14.12 -19.44
C GLY A 258 -14.39 -13.16 -19.81
N THR A 259 -14.11 -11.93 -20.22
CA THR A 259 -15.13 -10.91 -20.56
C THR A 259 -15.22 -10.65 -22.08
N VAL A 260 -15.35 -11.71 -22.88
CA VAL A 260 -15.88 -11.56 -24.24
C VAL A 260 -17.41 -11.54 -24.13
N PRO A 261 -18.10 -10.42 -24.39
CA PRO A 261 -19.55 -10.41 -24.38
C PRO A 261 -20.03 -11.41 -25.47
N ALA A 262 -20.91 -12.31 -25.07
CA ALA A 262 -21.58 -13.19 -25.99
C ALA A 262 -22.22 -12.32 -27.08
N ARG A 263 -21.81 -12.51 -28.36
CA ARG A 263 -22.51 -11.92 -29.50
C ARG A 263 -23.93 -12.47 -29.46
N GLU A 264 -24.90 -11.59 -29.24
CA GLU A 264 -26.31 -11.94 -29.54
C GLU A 264 -26.43 -12.41 -31.00
N PRO A 265 -27.16 -13.51 -31.27
CA PRO A 265 -27.38 -13.93 -32.62
C PRO A 265 -28.22 -12.87 -33.34
N GLU A 266 -27.69 -12.35 -34.45
CA GLU A 266 -28.45 -11.49 -35.37
C GLU A 266 -29.74 -12.19 -35.75
N ALA A 267 -30.87 -11.56 -35.37
CA ALA A 267 -32.18 -11.98 -35.84
C ALA A 267 -32.27 -11.75 -37.35
N VAL A 268 -32.37 -12.84 -38.12
CA VAL A 268 -32.68 -12.83 -39.54
C VAL A 268 -34.09 -12.27 -39.73
N GLY A 269 -34.16 -11.00 -40.10
CA GLY A 269 -35.40 -10.31 -40.42
C GLY A 269 -36.01 -10.83 -41.72
N SER A 270 -37.16 -11.48 -41.61
CA SER A 270 -38.07 -11.71 -42.76
C SER A 270 -38.76 -10.38 -43.10
N ARG A 271 -38.46 -9.89 -44.32
CA ARG A 271 -39.23 -8.82 -44.96
C ARG A 271 -40.64 -9.34 -45.29
N VAL A 272 -41.64 -8.71 -44.72
CA VAL A 272 -42.98 -8.67 -45.32
C VAL A 272 -43.28 -7.21 -45.66
N GLN A 273 -43.44 -6.93 -46.94
CA GLN A 273 -44.00 -5.69 -47.47
C GLN A 273 -45.50 -5.68 -47.18
N ASP A 274 -46.03 -4.60 -46.64
CA ASP A 274 -47.36 -4.15 -47.05
C ASP A 274 -47.48 -2.64 -47.00
N ALA A 275 -48.13 -2.15 -48.04
CA ALA A 275 -48.34 -0.77 -48.41
C ALA A 275 -49.62 -0.20 -47.77
N GLY A 276 -49.67 1.08 -47.53
CA GLY A 276 -50.95 1.76 -47.59
C GLY A 276 -51.16 2.92 -46.62
N SER A 277 -51.15 4.12 -47.19
CA SER A 277 -52.01 5.29 -46.91
C SER A 277 -52.09 5.80 -45.45
N GLY A 278 -51.92 7.05 -45.13
CA GLY A 278 -52.27 8.30 -45.70
C GLY A 278 -52.61 9.31 -44.60
N ALA A 279 -52.27 10.54 -44.85
CA ALA A 279 -52.86 11.77 -44.28
C ALA A 279 -52.57 12.16 -42.81
N ALA A 280 -51.82 13.20 -42.58
CA ALA A 280 -52.06 14.64 -42.66
C ALA A 280 -52.49 15.26 -41.28
N ALA A 281 -51.82 16.37 -41.03
CA ALA A 281 -52.24 17.60 -40.40
C ALA A 281 -51.78 17.84 -38.95
N SER A 282 -50.84 18.81 -38.82
CA SER A 282 -51.02 20.18 -38.30
C SER A 282 -51.19 20.22 -36.79
N GLY A 283 -50.52 21.01 -36.09
CA GLY A 283 -50.18 22.38 -36.06
C GLY A 283 -49.57 22.80 -34.74
N ALA A 284 -48.67 23.73 -34.84
CA ALA A 284 -48.56 24.99 -34.11
C ALA A 284 -48.40 24.90 -32.60
N ALA A 285 -47.33 25.32 -32.06
CA ALA A 285 -46.73 26.66 -31.88
C ALA A 285 -46.87 27.21 -30.45
N ARG A 286 -45.73 27.77 -30.00
CA ARG A 286 -45.59 28.91 -29.06
C ARG A 286 -45.73 28.55 -27.56
N ASP A 287 -45.01 29.17 -26.65
CA ASP A 287 -44.15 30.33 -26.53
C ASP A 287 -43.44 30.26 -25.16
N GLU A 288 -42.20 30.72 -25.13
CA GLU A 288 -41.60 31.75 -24.28
C GLU A 288 -42.01 31.87 -22.81
N ASP A 289 -41.00 31.88 -21.92
CA ASP A 289 -40.51 32.99 -21.10
C ASP A 289 -39.72 32.42 -19.93
N ARG A 290 -38.41 32.62 -19.77
CA ARG A 290 -37.64 33.80 -19.33
C ARG A 290 -37.78 34.12 -17.85
N ILE A 291 -36.57 34.34 -17.26
CA ILE A 291 -36.23 35.27 -16.15
C ILE A 291 -35.92 34.58 -14.81
N GLU A 292 -34.67 34.60 -14.49
CA GLU A 292 -33.75 35.47 -13.71
C GLU A 292 -33.49 35.00 -12.26
N GLN A 293 -32.21 35.00 -12.02
CA GLN A 293 -31.52 35.02 -10.72
C GLN A 293 -31.96 36.16 -9.79
N PRO A 294 -31.55 36.16 -8.51
CA PRO A 294 -30.15 36.34 -8.15
C PRO A 294 -29.54 35.18 -7.35
#